data_fdac25ee20edbefab48574818bf0d3d7
#
_entry.id   fdac25ee20edbefab48574818bf0d3d7
#
_cell.length_a   1.000
_cell.length_b   1.000
_cell.length_c   1.000
_cell.angle_alpha   90.00
_cell.angle_beta   90.00
_cell.angle_gamma   90.00
#
_symmetry.space_group_name_H-M   'P 1'
#
loop_
_entity.id
_entity.type
_entity.pdbx_description
1 polymer ?
#
loop_
_entity_poly.entity_id
_entity_poly.type
_entity_poly.pdbx_seq_one_letter_code
_entity_poly.pdbx_strand_id
1 'polypeptide(L)'
;MRVVFDTNIFISALVFPGGRADAALQRILDGDDTLIISPAIIAEVLAVLARKFGQHPEELSRVAVLLSEAAEMVKPRKRLTVLADEPDNRILECALAGGVDGVVTGDKAMLALKSFQGIALMSLDEYLRVSRL
;
A
#
# COMPACT_ATOMS: atom_id res chain seq x y z
N MET A 1 5.09 -3.97 -12.81
CA MET A 1 5.49 -2.64 -12.28
C MET A 1 5.78 -2.74 -10.79
N ARG A 2 6.49 -1.76 -10.26
CA ARG A 2 6.77 -1.64 -8.82
C ARG A 2 5.75 -0.67 -8.23
N VAL A 3 5.04 -1.07 -7.20
CA VAL A 3 3.93 -0.26 -6.63
C VAL A 3 3.96 -0.25 -5.11
N VAL A 4 3.43 0.83 -4.54
CA VAL A 4 3.09 0.93 -3.12
C VAL A 4 1.57 1.00 -3.02
N PHE A 5 1.01 0.26 -2.06
CA PHE A 5 -0.42 0.37 -1.73
C PHE A 5 -0.60 1.24 -0.49
N ASP A 6 -1.56 2.15 -0.54
CA ASP A 6 -2.03 2.88 0.63
C ASP A 6 -2.59 1.88 1.66
N THR A 7 -2.50 2.24 2.92
CA THR A 7 -3.01 1.44 4.05
C THR A 7 -4.43 0.93 3.80
N ASN A 8 -5.33 1.80 3.32
CA ASN A 8 -6.72 1.41 3.09
C ASN A 8 -6.91 0.34 2.01
N ILE A 9 -5.98 0.25 1.06
CA ILE A 9 -6.02 -0.82 0.05
C ILE A 9 -5.77 -2.17 0.74
N PHE A 10 -4.78 -2.25 1.63
CA PHE A 10 -4.52 -3.47 2.40
C PHE A 10 -5.71 -3.85 3.27
N ILE A 11 -6.28 -2.87 3.97
CA ILE A 11 -7.43 -3.11 4.86
C ILE A 11 -8.59 -3.69 4.05
N SER A 12 -8.92 -3.08 2.91
CA SER A 12 -10.01 -3.55 2.06
C SER A 12 -9.75 -4.95 1.52
N ALA A 13 -8.51 -5.24 1.11
CA ALA A 13 -8.15 -6.55 0.59
C ALA A 13 -8.29 -7.65 1.65
N LEU A 14 -7.85 -7.34 2.87
CA LEU A 14 -7.79 -8.34 3.95
C LEU A 14 -9.14 -8.54 4.64
N VAL A 15 -9.97 -7.50 4.70
CA VAL A 15 -11.27 -7.56 5.39
C VAL A 15 -12.41 -7.96 4.44
N PHE A 16 -12.32 -7.60 3.17
CA PHE A 16 -13.37 -7.82 2.18
C PHE A 16 -12.84 -8.67 1.02
N PRO A 17 -12.66 -10.00 1.23
CA PRO A 17 -12.15 -10.87 0.17
C PRO A 17 -13.10 -10.90 -1.04
N GLY A 18 -12.50 -11.04 -2.22
CA GLY A 18 -13.24 -11.09 -3.48
C GLY A 18 -13.51 -9.74 -4.13
N GLY A 19 -13.16 -8.64 -3.47
CA GLY A 19 -13.33 -7.29 -4.02
C GLY A 19 -12.16 -6.84 -4.89
N ARG A 20 -12.21 -5.58 -5.31
CA ARG A 20 -11.16 -5.00 -6.16
C ARG A 20 -9.80 -4.91 -5.47
N ALA A 21 -9.79 -4.56 -4.18
CA ALA A 21 -8.55 -4.49 -3.43
C ALA A 21 -7.90 -5.87 -3.31
N ASP A 22 -8.72 -6.90 -3.10
CA ASP A 22 -8.24 -8.29 -3.11
C ASP A 22 -7.66 -8.64 -4.48
N ALA A 23 -8.32 -8.24 -5.57
CA ALA A 23 -7.80 -8.47 -6.92
C ALA A 23 -6.43 -7.80 -7.12
N ALA A 24 -6.23 -6.61 -6.57
CA ALA A 24 -4.94 -5.93 -6.62
C ALA A 24 -3.87 -6.69 -5.85
N LEU A 25 -4.20 -7.17 -4.65
CA LEU A 25 -3.27 -7.97 -3.85
C LEU A 25 -2.93 -9.28 -4.56
N GLN A 26 -3.90 -9.90 -5.23
CA GLN A 26 -3.66 -11.13 -6.01
C GLN A 26 -2.63 -10.93 -7.11
N ARG A 27 -2.59 -9.77 -7.77
CA ARG A 27 -1.55 -9.47 -8.76
C ARG A 27 -0.15 -9.55 -8.16
N ILE A 28 -0.02 -9.10 -6.92
CA ILE A 28 1.25 -9.18 -6.20
C ILE A 28 1.58 -10.63 -5.88
N LEU A 29 0.62 -11.37 -5.33
CA LEU A 29 0.82 -12.77 -4.96
C LEU A 29 1.10 -13.67 -6.16
N ASP A 30 0.53 -13.34 -7.31
CA ASP A 30 0.75 -14.06 -8.56
C ASP A 30 2.09 -13.69 -9.24
N GLY A 31 2.77 -12.68 -8.72
CA GLY A 31 4.06 -12.25 -9.26
C GLY A 31 3.98 -11.31 -10.47
N ASP A 32 2.80 -10.80 -10.79
CA ASP A 32 2.62 -9.88 -11.93
C ASP A 32 3.25 -8.51 -11.66
N ASP A 33 3.17 -8.05 -10.42
CA ASP A 33 3.76 -6.78 -9.98
C ASP A 33 4.57 -7.00 -8.70
N THR A 34 5.47 -6.07 -8.42
CA THR A 34 6.27 -6.08 -7.19
C THR A 34 5.70 -5.04 -6.22
N LEU A 35 5.30 -5.50 -5.04
CA LEU A 35 4.83 -4.63 -3.97
C LEU A 35 6.01 -4.16 -3.14
N ILE A 36 6.06 -2.86 -2.88
CA ILE A 36 7.05 -2.26 -2.00
C ILE A 36 6.33 -1.82 -0.73
N ILE A 37 6.93 -2.09 0.42
CA ILE A 37 6.33 -1.76 1.71
C ILE A 37 7.41 -1.27 2.68
N SER A 38 7.01 -0.54 3.71
CA SER A 38 7.90 -0.09 4.76
C SER A 38 7.39 -0.52 6.14
N PRO A 39 8.26 -0.52 7.16
CA PRO A 39 7.81 -0.82 8.53
C PRO A 39 6.67 0.09 9.00
N ALA A 40 6.69 1.38 8.62
CA ALA A 40 5.65 2.32 9.00
C ALA A 40 4.29 1.94 8.41
N ILE A 41 4.26 1.47 7.17
CA ILE A 41 3.01 1.02 6.52
C ILE A 41 2.48 -0.23 7.20
N ILE A 42 3.33 -1.21 7.48
CA ILE A 42 2.90 -2.43 8.19
C ILE A 42 2.32 -2.05 9.55
N ALA A 43 3.00 -1.20 10.31
CA ALA A 43 2.53 -0.76 11.62
C ALA A 43 1.15 -0.11 11.54
N GLU A 44 0.91 0.74 10.54
CA GLU A 44 -0.39 1.39 10.36
C GLU A 44 -1.49 0.40 10.00
N VAL A 45 -1.20 -0.55 9.10
CA VAL A 45 -2.16 -1.60 8.74
C VAL A 45 -2.55 -2.40 9.98
N LEU A 46 -1.58 -2.84 10.77
CA LEU A 46 -1.86 -3.62 11.99
C LEU A 46 -2.63 -2.80 13.01
N ALA A 47 -2.29 -1.53 13.18
CA ALA A 47 -3.00 -0.64 14.12
C ALA A 47 -4.47 -0.47 13.73
N VAL A 48 -4.76 -0.28 12.45
CA VAL A 48 -6.14 -0.14 11.96
C VAL A 48 -6.92 -1.44 12.13
N LEU A 49 -6.31 -2.59 11.79
CA LEU A 49 -6.96 -3.89 11.96
C LEU A 49 -7.30 -4.17 13.43
N ALA A 50 -6.42 -3.80 14.35
CA ALA A 50 -6.67 -3.96 15.77
C ALA A 50 -7.77 -3.02 16.26
N ARG A 51 -7.67 -1.73 15.92
CA ARG A 51 -8.56 -0.68 16.44
C ARG A 51 -9.96 -0.73 15.84
N LYS A 52 -10.05 -0.89 14.51
CA LYS A 52 -11.35 -0.82 13.81
C LYS A 52 -12.01 -2.17 13.58
N PHE A 53 -11.24 -3.24 13.51
CA PHE A 53 -11.76 -4.57 13.18
C PHE A 53 -11.55 -5.59 14.30
N GLY A 54 -11.02 -5.16 15.44
CA GLY A 54 -10.91 -5.98 16.63
C GLY A 54 -10.02 -7.22 16.47
N GLN A 55 -9.09 -7.21 15.52
CA GLN A 55 -8.22 -8.36 15.33
C GLN A 55 -7.29 -8.58 16.50
N HIS A 56 -7.10 -9.84 16.87
CA HIS A 56 -6.27 -10.25 17.98
C HIS A 56 -4.80 -10.38 17.56
N PRO A 57 -3.84 -10.40 18.53
CA PRO A 57 -2.42 -10.49 18.21
C PRO A 57 -2.04 -11.62 17.26
N GLU A 58 -2.68 -12.78 17.38
CA GLU A 58 -2.40 -13.91 16.49
C GLU A 58 -2.76 -13.61 15.03
N GLU A 59 -3.91 -12.99 14.82
CA GLU A 59 -4.34 -12.58 13.48
C GLU A 59 -3.41 -11.52 12.91
N LEU A 60 -3.02 -10.55 13.75
CA LEU A 60 -2.10 -9.47 13.35
C LEU A 60 -0.73 -10.04 12.98
N SER A 61 -0.25 -11.03 13.71
CA SER A 61 1.02 -11.69 13.39
C SER A 61 0.97 -12.37 12.03
N ARG A 62 -0.14 -13.00 11.69
CA ARG A 62 -0.31 -13.62 10.37
C ARG A 62 -0.30 -12.59 9.24
N VAL A 63 -0.95 -11.45 9.47
CA VAL A 63 -0.94 -10.35 8.48
C VAL A 63 0.47 -9.80 8.30
N ALA A 64 1.20 -9.58 9.39
CA ALA A 64 2.57 -9.07 9.33
C ALA A 64 3.47 -10.01 8.52
N VAL A 65 3.36 -11.32 8.73
CA VAL A 65 4.12 -12.33 7.99
C VAL A 65 3.74 -12.29 6.51
N LEU A 66 2.44 -12.30 6.21
CA LEU A 66 1.95 -12.25 4.83
C LEU A 66 2.51 -11.04 4.08
N LEU A 67 2.41 -9.85 4.65
CA LEU A 67 2.88 -8.62 4.01
C LEU A 67 4.40 -8.61 3.85
N SER A 68 5.12 -9.08 4.87
CA SER A 68 6.58 -9.13 4.82
C SER A 68 7.09 -10.11 3.75
N GLU A 69 6.40 -11.22 3.55
CA GLU A 69 6.77 -12.21 2.55
C GLU A 69 6.34 -11.79 1.14
N ALA A 70 5.19 -11.13 1.02
CA ALA A 70 4.64 -10.74 -0.28
C ALA A 70 5.34 -9.52 -0.88
N ALA A 71 6.00 -8.69 -0.07
CA ALA A 71 6.53 -7.40 -0.49
C ALA A 71 8.04 -7.30 -0.32
N GLU A 72 8.63 -6.37 -1.08
CA GLU A 72 10.02 -5.95 -0.87
C GLU A 72 10.01 -4.85 0.19
N MET A 73 10.74 -5.06 1.28
CA MET A 73 10.83 -4.12 2.39
C MET A 73 11.84 -3.04 2.08
N VAL A 74 11.44 -1.78 2.25
CA VAL A 74 12.36 -0.63 2.18
C VAL A 74 12.29 0.15 3.48
N LYS A 75 13.39 0.83 3.82
CA LYS A 75 13.49 1.67 5.01
C LYS A 75 13.77 3.11 4.56
N PRO A 76 12.73 3.95 4.46
CA PRO A 76 12.91 5.34 4.03
C PRO A 76 13.83 6.10 4.99
N ARG A 77 14.67 6.97 4.41
CA ARG A 77 15.59 7.81 5.17
C ARG A 77 15.13 9.26 5.26
N LYS A 78 14.35 9.72 4.28
CA LYS A 78 13.83 11.08 4.24
C LYS A 78 12.48 11.16 4.93
N ARG A 79 12.28 12.22 5.71
CA ARG A 79 10.99 12.54 6.31
C ARG A 79 10.28 13.56 5.44
N LEU A 80 9.07 13.25 4.99
CA LEU A 80 8.27 14.12 4.14
C LEU A 80 7.13 14.75 4.93
N THR A 81 6.76 15.97 4.55
CA THR A 81 5.61 16.69 5.11
C THR A 81 4.81 17.32 3.98
N VAL A 82 4.56 16.54 2.93
CA VAL A 82 3.89 16.99 1.71
C VAL A 82 2.39 17.09 1.90
N LEU A 83 1.83 16.13 2.66
CA LEU A 83 0.39 16.01 2.89
C LEU A 83 0.06 16.31 4.35
N ALA A 84 -1.18 16.78 4.60
CA ALA A 84 -1.64 17.11 5.94
C ALA A 84 -1.77 15.86 6.81
N ASP A 85 -2.19 14.74 6.23
CA ASP A 85 -2.33 13.47 6.93
C ASP A 85 -0.95 12.80 7.04
N GLU A 86 -0.45 12.63 8.25
CA GLU A 86 0.87 12.06 8.50
C GLU A 86 1.06 10.63 7.97
N PRO A 87 0.11 9.70 8.14
CA PRO A 87 0.25 8.37 7.53
C PRO A 87 0.43 8.41 6.02
N ASP A 88 -0.19 9.37 5.32
CA ASP A 88 -0.05 9.50 3.87
C ASP A 88 1.38 9.89 3.49
N ASN A 89 2.04 10.68 4.31
CA ASN A 89 3.45 11.01 4.08
C ASN A 89 4.35 9.79 4.17
N ARG A 90 4.02 8.83 5.03
CA ARG A 90 4.76 7.56 5.13
C ARG A 90 4.63 6.73 3.84
N ILE A 91 3.47 6.82 3.18
CA ILE A 91 3.26 6.17 1.88
C ILE A 91 4.21 6.77 0.83
N LEU A 92 4.27 8.10 0.74
CA LEU A 92 5.16 8.78 -0.21
C LEU A 92 6.64 8.52 0.07
N GLU A 93 7.03 8.47 1.34
CA GLU A 93 8.39 8.13 1.74
C GLU A 93 8.79 6.74 1.26
N CYS A 94 7.90 5.79 1.43
CA CYS A 94 8.10 4.41 0.97
C CYS A 94 8.24 4.37 -0.55
N ALA A 95 7.39 5.10 -1.25
CA ALA A 95 7.41 5.16 -2.70
C ALA A 95 8.73 5.71 -3.25
N LEU A 96 9.25 6.77 -2.64
CA LEU A 96 10.55 7.33 -3.03
C LEU A 96 11.68 6.36 -2.74
N ALA A 97 11.71 5.79 -1.55
CA ALA A 97 12.76 4.86 -1.15
C ALA A 97 12.80 3.61 -2.04
N GLY A 98 11.63 3.15 -2.48
CA GLY A 98 11.51 1.96 -3.29
C GLY A 98 11.65 2.19 -4.79
N GLY A 99 11.74 3.44 -5.24
CA GLY A 99 11.83 3.74 -6.67
C GLY A 99 10.66 3.16 -7.45
N VAL A 100 9.44 3.38 -6.96
CA VAL A 100 8.26 2.74 -7.54
C VAL A 100 7.73 3.49 -8.76
N ASP A 101 6.95 2.80 -9.57
CA ASP A 101 6.25 3.38 -10.72
C ASP A 101 4.98 4.10 -10.30
N GLY A 102 4.31 3.60 -9.28
CA GLY A 102 3.05 4.17 -8.84
C GLY A 102 2.67 3.84 -7.41
N VAL A 103 1.75 4.65 -6.90
CA VAL A 103 1.08 4.45 -5.60
C VAL A 103 -0.39 4.24 -5.89
N VAL A 104 -0.96 3.16 -5.35
CA VAL A 104 -2.38 2.85 -5.48
C VAL A 104 -3.09 3.32 -4.22
N THR A 105 -4.05 4.22 -4.37
CA THR A 105 -4.73 4.85 -3.24
C THR A 105 -6.17 5.22 -3.59
N GLY A 106 -7.03 5.29 -2.58
CA GLY A 106 -8.37 5.86 -2.70
C GLY A 106 -8.47 7.23 -2.05
N ASP A 107 -7.37 7.73 -1.47
CA ASP A 107 -7.38 9.02 -0.79
C ASP A 107 -7.40 10.18 -1.78
N LYS A 108 -8.36 11.08 -1.60
CA LYS A 108 -8.56 12.21 -2.53
C LYS A 108 -7.37 13.17 -2.54
N ALA A 109 -6.78 13.44 -1.38
CA ALA A 109 -5.63 14.35 -1.29
C ALA A 109 -4.41 13.78 -2.01
N MET A 110 -4.17 12.47 -1.88
CA MET A 110 -3.10 11.80 -2.60
C MET A 110 -3.37 11.78 -4.10
N LEU A 111 -4.57 11.40 -4.52
CA LEU A 111 -4.93 11.38 -5.94
C LEU A 111 -4.86 12.77 -6.57
N ALA A 112 -5.12 13.83 -5.81
CA ALA A 112 -5.04 15.20 -6.29
C ALA A 112 -3.61 15.60 -6.69
N LEU A 113 -2.58 14.94 -6.16
CA LEU A 113 -1.20 15.16 -6.57
C LEU A 113 -0.95 14.72 -8.01
N LYS A 114 -1.71 13.76 -8.52
CA LYS A 114 -1.57 13.11 -9.83
C LYS A 114 -0.22 12.42 -10.02
N SER A 115 0.87 13.10 -9.73
CA SER A 115 2.22 12.54 -9.70
C SER A 115 3.04 13.23 -8.63
N PHE A 116 4.04 12.52 -8.12
CA PHE A 116 4.95 13.05 -7.13
C PHE A 116 6.36 12.55 -7.45
N GLN A 117 7.23 13.47 -7.87
CA GLN A 117 8.61 13.14 -8.26
C GLN A 117 8.71 11.96 -9.24
N GLY A 118 7.85 11.98 -10.26
CA GLY A 118 7.83 10.94 -11.28
C GLY A 118 7.03 9.69 -10.92
N ILE A 119 6.46 9.64 -9.71
CA ILE A 119 5.64 8.51 -9.26
C ILE A 119 4.17 8.84 -9.53
N ALA A 120 3.46 7.97 -10.25
CA ALA A 120 2.04 8.16 -10.54
C ALA A 120 1.19 7.84 -9.33
N LEU A 121 0.24 8.71 -8.98
CA LEU A 121 -0.79 8.41 -7.99
C LEU A 121 -2.01 7.91 -8.75
N MET A 122 -2.45 6.70 -8.47
CA MET A 122 -3.54 6.08 -9.24
C MET A 122 -4.58 5.46 -8.32
N SER A 123 -5.82 5.46 -8.80
CA SER A 123 -6.91 4.78 -8.10
C SER A 123 -6.78 3.27 -8.30
N LEU A 124 -7.53 2.53 -7.50
CA LEU A 124 -7.61 1.08 -7.63
C LEU A 124 -8.14 0.67 -9.01
N ASP A 125 -9.15 1.39 -9.53
CA ASP A 125 -9.69 1.13 -10.86
C ASP A 125 -8.63 1.35 -11.94
N GLU A 126 -7.88 2.45 -11.86
CA GLU A 126 -6.81 2.73 -12.81
C GLU A 126 -5.73 1.65 -12.77
N TYR A 127 -5.34 1.24 -11.58
CA TYR A 127 -4.34 0.18 -11.40
C TYR A 127 -4.80 -1.14 -12.03
N LEU A 128 -6.05 -1.52 -11.78
CA LEU A 128 -6.58 -2.79 -12.29
C LEU A 128 -6.77 -2.81 -13.81
N ARG A 129 -6.83 -1.63 -14.45
CA ARG A 129 -6.91 -1.51 -15.90
C ARG A 129 -5.57 -1.62 -16.60
N VAL A 130 -4.46 -1.53 -15.88
CA VAL A 130 -3.14 -1.63 -16.48
C VAL A 130 -2.95 -3.02 -17.08
N SER A 131 -2.54 -3.07 -18.34
CA SER A 131 -2.35 -4.33 -19.07
C SER A 131 -1.22 -5.16 -18.49
N ARG A 132 -1.37 -6.49 -18.56
CA ARG A 132 -0.39 -7.49 -18.09
C ARG A 132 0.03 -8.39 -19.24
N LEU A 133 0.58 -7.80 -20.25
CA LEU A 133 1.07 -8.57 -21.41
C LEU A 133 2.49 -9.11 -21.20
#